data_4f4ccc50f9f406216a5331ea52618d91
#
_entry.id   4f4ccc50f9f406216a5331ea52618d91
#
_cell.length_a   1.000
_cell.length_b   1.000
_cell.length_c   1.000
_cell.angle_alpha   90.00
_cell.angle_beta   90.00
_cell.angle_gamma   90.00
#
_symmetry.space_group_name_H-M   'P 1'
#
loop_
_entity.id
_entity.type
_entity.pdbx_description
1 polymer ?
#
loop_
_entity_poly.entity_id
_entity_poly.type
_entity_poly.pdbx_seq_one_letter_code
_entity_poly.pdbx_strand_id
1 'polypeptide(L)'
;MTSYPFILRICYLHTVILYHLGLSVNIPYIDMGLFAGIGNGDLPVKKDRKQRKPRLRREVALNNTRGRSIDERPEEVETRRTEGHWEMDCVEGRAGSKACLLVMTERKQRAELIFKLASKSQDEVARALDRLEAQCGKEFPAIFRTITVDNGCEFLSSAKLERSSLGGEAKRTTIYYAHPYSAWERGSNENQNKLIRRFVPKGQDIGKLEPTDVERIQHWMNHYPRRMLGYRTPAELCTSAVLDLVGPLRH
;
A
#
# COMPACT_ATOMS: atom_id res chain seq x y z
N MET A 1 25.25 11.98 0.81
CA MET A 1 25.28 11.11 -0.38
C MET A 1 25.37 9.66 0.09
N THR A 2 24.25 9.06 0.39
CA THR A 2 24.19 7.64 0.79
C THR A 2 23.91 6.82 -0.47
N SER A 3 24.94 6.09 -0.89
CA SER A 3 24.90 5.18 -2.02
C SER A 3 23.84 4.11 -1.79
N TYR A 4 22.82 4.04 -2.63
CA TYR A 4 22.02 2.83 -2.80
C TYR A 4 22.96 1.65 -3.04
N PRO A 5 22.75 0.49 -2.43
CA PRO A 5 23.57 -0.64 -2.76
C PRO A 5 23.47 -0.86 -4.27
N PHE A 6 24.63 -0.89 -4.90
CA PHE A 6 24.86 -1.05 -6.34
C PHE A 6 24.04 -2.18 -6.97
N ILE A 7 23.76 -3.21 -6.20
CA ILE A 7 22.96 -4.40 -6.54
C ILE A 7 21.50 -4.05 -6.86
N LEU A 8 20.86 -3.11 -6.13
CA LEU A 8 19.48 -2.69 -6.42
C LEU A 8 19.39 -1.90 -7.73
N ARG A 9 20.43 -1.15 -8.08
CA ARG A 9 20.54 -0.45 -9.37
C ARG A 9 20.72 -1.42 -10.53
N ILE A 10 21.51 -2.48 -10.35
CA ILE A 10 21.71 -3.52 -11.39
C ILE A 10 20.42 -4.32 -11.59
N CYS A 11 19.73 -4.74 -10.55
CA CYS A 11 18.43 -5.43 -10.68
C CYS A 11 17.38 -4.57 -11.37
N TYR A 12 17.32 -3.27 -11.06
CA TYR A 12 16.39 -2.34 -11.70
C TYR A 12 16.74 -2.13 -13.18
N LEU A 13 18.02 -1.85 -13.51
CA LEU A 13 18.46 -1.67 -14.89
C LEU A 13 18.28 -2.94 -15.72
N HIS A 14 18.65 -4.12 -15.20
CA HIS A 14 18.48 -5.38 -15.91
C HIS A 14 17.01 -5.74 -16.11
N THR A 15 16.15 -5.50 -15.12
CA THR A 15 14.71 -5.74 -15.26
C THR A 15 14.10 -4.80 -16.31
N VAL A 16 14.51 -3.53 -16.34
CA VAL A 16 14.06 -2.56 -17.34
C VAL A 16 14.62 -2.87 -18.74
N ILE A 17 15.91 -3.24 -18.85
CA ILE A 17 16.53 -3.58 -20.14
C ILE A 17 15.93 -4.86 -20.71
N LEU A 18 15.71 -5.89 -19.89
CA LEU A 18 15.10 -7.15 -20.33
C LEU A 18 13.60 -6.98 -20.68
N TYR A 19 12.91 -6.04 -20.03
CA TYR A 19 11.54 -5.66 -20.38
C TYR A 19 11.47 -5.02 -21.78
N HIS A 20 12.39 -4.10 -22.10
CA HIS A 20 12.47 -3.50 -23.44
C HIS A 20 12.84 -4.49 -24.54
N LEU A 21 13.47 -5.61 -24.18
CA LEU A 21 13.79 -6.71 -25.09
C LEU A 21 12.70 -7.79 -25.16
N GLY A 22 11.54 -7.59 -24.48
CA GLY A 22 10.44 -8.58 -24.46
C GLY A 22 10.74 -9.87 -23.69
N LEU A 23 11.80 -9.89 -22.89
CA LEU A 23 12.23 -11.05 -22.12
C LEU A 23 11.67 -10.98 -20.70
N SER A 24 10.71 -11.84 -20.36
CA SER A 24 10.25 -11.98 -18.98
C SER A 24 11.32 -12.67 -18.14
N VAL A 25 11.93 -11.96 -17.21
CA VAL A 25 12.91 -12.55 -16.26
C VAL A 25 12.15 -13.44 -15.28
N ASN A 26 12.24 -14.72 -15.50
CA ASN A 26 11.60 -15.70 -14.63
C ASN A 26 12.59 -16.08 -13.50
N ILE A 27 12.13 -16.03 -12.24
CA ILE A 27 12.89 -16.46 -11.06
C ILE A 27 13.56 -17.84 -11.26
N PRO A 28 12.96 -18.82 -11.98
CA PRO A 28 13.61 -20.08 -12.33
C PRO A 28 14.96 -19.95 -13.04
N TYR A 29 15.18 -18.93 -13.87
CA TYR A 29 16.46 -18.76 -14.58
C TYR A 29 17.61 -18.33 -13.65
N ILE A 30 17.29 -17.65 -12.55
CA ILE A 30 18.27 -17.32 -11.50
C ILE A 30 18.59 -18.59 -10.69
N ASP A 31 17.59 -19.46 -10.43
CA ASP A 31 17.78 -20.76 -9.79
C ASP A 31 18.68 -21.70 -10.62
N MET A 32 18.63 -21.57 -11.94
CA MET A 32 19.45 -22.35 -12.89
C MET A 32 20.88 -21.79 -13.06
N GLY A 33 21.21 -20.67 -12.39
CA GLY A 33 22.54 -20.07 -12.49
C GLY A 33 22.86 -19.42 -13.83
N LEU A 34 21.83 -19.07 -14.64
CA LEU A 34 22.04 -18.51 -15.98
C LEU A 34 22.55 -17.07 -15.98
N PHE A 35 22.56 -16.42 -14.81
CA PHE A 35 23.08 -15.06 -14.64
C PHE A 35 24.36 -15.09 -13.82
N ALA A 36 25.51 -14.82 -14.45
CA ALA A 36 26.79 -14.74 -13.77
C ALA A 36 26.74 -13.67 -12.66
N GLY A 37 27.08 -14.04 -11.43
CA GLY A 37 27.16 -13.14 -10.29
C GLY A 37 25.82 -12.81 -9.61
N ILE A 38 24.69 -13.38 -10.05
CA ILE A 38 23.39 -13.22 -9.39
C ILE A 38 22.86 -14.57 -8.96
N GLY A 39 22.71 -14.78 -7.67
CA GLY A 39 22.18 -16.00 -7.07
C GLY A 39 20.87 -15.80 -6.30
N ASN A 40 20.31 -16.88 -5.80
CA ASN A 40 19.09 -16.85 -4.98
C ASN A 40 19.22 -16.00 -3.71
N GLY A 41 20.44 -15.85 -3.18
CA GLY A 41 20.74 -15.00 -2.02
C GLY A 41 20.57 -13.51 -2.30
N ASP A 42 20.64 -13.09 -3.56
CA ASP A 42 20.52 -11.69 -3.98
C ASP A 42 19.07 -11.28 -4.20
N LEU A 43 18.16 -12.26 -4.25
CA LEU A 43 16.73 -12.03 -4.39
C LEU A 43 16.11 -11.65 -3.05
N PRO A 44 15.54 -10.43 -2.90
CA PRO A 44 14.98 -9.95 -1.63
C PRO A 44 13.92 -10.89 -1.02
N VAL A 45 13.18 -11.61 -1.88
CA VAL A 45 12.08 -12.49 -1.45
C VAL A 45 12.58 -13.84 -0.91
N LYS A 46 13.77 -14.31 -1.32
CA LYS A 46 14.31 -15.61 -0.88
C LYS A 46 15.19 -15.50 0.37
N LYS A 47 15.84 -14.35 0.58
CA LYS A 47 16.71 -14.09 1.74
C LYS A 47 15.95 -14.16 3.08
N ASP A 48 14.65 -13.82 3.08
CA ASP A 48 13.83 -13.73 4.30
C ASP A 48 12.89 -14.93 4.51
N ARG A 49 13.08 -16.03 3.78
CA ARG A 49 12.20 -17.21 3.88
C ARG A 49 12.50 -18.02 5.15
N LYS A 50 12.12 -17.50 6.32
CA LYS A 50 12.03 -18.32 7.54
C LYS A 50 10.86 -19.27 7.43
N GLN A 51 11.09 -20.56 7.71
CA GLN A 51 10.01 -21.54 7.82
C GLN A 51 8.99 -21.06 8.84
N ARG A 52 7.75 -20.84 8.38
CA ARG A 52 6.66 -20.47 9.29
C ARG A 52 6.21 -21.70 10.06
N LYS A 53 6.34 -21.68 11.38
CA LYS A 53 5.66 -22.64 12.26
C LYS A 53 4.14 -22.50 12.06
N PRO A 54 3.40 -23.62 11.96
CA PRO A 54 1.94 -23.56 11.88
C PRO A 54 1.38 -22.84 13.12
N ARG A 55 0.59 -21.79 12.90
CA ARG A 55 -0.14 -21.10 13.97
C ARG A 55 -1.44 -21.83 14.23
N LEU A 56 -1.68 -22.21 15.48
CA LEU A 56 -3.00 -22.66 15.94
C LEU A 56 -4.06 -21.59 15.59
N ARG A 57 -5.10 -22.01 14.88
CA ARG A 57 -6.26 -21.16 14.60
C ARG A 57 -6.96 -20.88 15.94
N ARG A 58 -7.03 -19.62 16.34
CA ARG A 58 -7.96 -19.16 17.37
C ARG A 58 -9.29 -18.87 16.67
N GLU A 59 -10.33 -19.57 17.07
CA GLU A 59 -11.71 -19.17 16.76
C GLU A 59 -12.03 -17.90 17.54
N VAL A 60 -12.38 -16.85 16.84
CA VAL A 60 -12.76 -15.57 17.44
C VAL A 60 -14.09 -15.16 16.81
N ALA A 61 -15.02 -14.73 17.68
CA ALA A 61 -16.32 -14.22 17.24
C ALA A 61 -16.15 -13.09 16.21
N LEU A 62 -16.81 -13.24 15.06
CA LEU A 62 -16.54 -12.48 13.84
C LEU A 62 -17.52 -11.33 13.61
N ASN A 63 -18.28 -10.90 14.61
CA ASN A 63 -19.25 -9.83 14.43
C ASN A 63 -18.56 -8.46 14.42
N ASN A 64 -18.47 -7.86 13.24
CA ASN A 64 -18.06 -6.48 13.11
C ASN A 64 -19.27 -5.57 13.35
N THR A 65 -19.34 -4.96 14.53
CA THR A 65 -20.42 -4.04 14.92
C THR A 65 -20.07 -2.56 14.61
N ARG A 66 -18.93 -2.28 13.95
CA ARG A 66 -18.34 -0.94 13.85
C ARG A 66 -18.71 -0.19 12.59
N GLY A 67 -19.22 -0.87 11.57
CA GLY A 67 -19.57 -0.27 10.29
C GLY A 67 -20.00 -1.34 9.28
N ARG A 68 -20.01 -1.01 8.00
CA ARG A 68 -20.38 -1.95 6.94
C ARG A 68 -19.37 -3.10 6.85
N SER A 69 -19.88 -4.33 6.84
CA SER A 69 -19.05 -5.50 6.60
C SER A 69 -18.50 -5.51 5.18
N ILE A 70 -17.35 -6.15 4.99
CA ILE A 70 -16.81 -6.43 3.66
C ILE A 70 -17.80 -7.24 2.80
N ASP A 71 -18.68 -8.01 3.40
CA ASP A 71 -19.72 -8.78 2.71
C ASP A 71 -20.77 -7.90 2.01
N GLU A 72 -20.95 -6.67 2.49
CA GLU A 72 -21.82 -5.66 1.89
C GLU A 72 -21.15 -4.90 0.73
N ARG A 73 -19.87 -5.18 0.48
CA ARG A 73 -19.08 -4.49 -0.54
C ARG A 73 -19.54 -4.93 -1.93
N PRO A 74 -19.71 -3.99 -2.89
CA PRO A 74 -20.12 -4.33 -4.24
C PRO A 74 -19.17 -5.36 -4.89
N GLU A 75 -19.75 -6.31 -5.63
CA GLU A 75 -18.98 -7.39 -6.29
C GLU A 75 -17.94 -6.84 -7.27
N GLU A 76 -18.20 -5.69 -7.89
CA GLU A 76 -17.24 -5.02 -8.79
C GLU A 76 -15.89 -4.74 -8.14
N VAL A 77 -15.86 -4.52 -6.82
CA VAL A 77 -14.64 -4.30 -6.07
C VAL A 77 -13.76 -5.55 -6.04
N GLU A 78 -14.38 -6.74 -5.99
CA GLU A 78 -13.65 -8.02 -5.99
C GLU A 78 -13.03 -8.29 -7.34
N THR A 79 -13.71 -7.95 -8.42
CA THR A 79 -13.22 -8.20 -9.79
C THR A 79 -11.98 -7.36 -10.14
N ARG A 80 -11.72 -6.27 -9.40
CA ARG A 80 -10.62 -5.32 -9.63
C ARG A 80 -10.62 -4.74 -11.05
N ARG A 81 -11.79 -4.64 -11.67
CA ARG A 81 -11.93 -4.10 -13.03
C ARG A 81 -12.18 -2.61 -13.05
N THR A 82 -12.82 -2.10 -11.99
CA THR A 82 -13.13 -0.68 -11.79
C THR A 82 -12.06 -0.01 -10.92
N GLU A 83 -11.90 1.29 -11.13
CA GLU A 83 -10.98 2.16 -10.37
C GLU A 83 -11.70 2.81 -9.19
N GLY A 84 -10.93 3.35 -8.26
CA GLY A 84 -11.47 4.08 -7.13
C GLY A 84 -11.77 3.21 -5.90
N HIS A 85 -11.31 1.97 -5.89
CA HIS A 85 -11.46 1.06 -4.76
C HIS A 85 -10.13 0.87 -4.05
N TRP A 86 -10.03 1.36 -2.81
CA TRP A 86 -8.79 1.42 -2.05
C TRP A 86 -8.80 0.47 -0.87
N GLU A 87 -7.64 0.01 -0.49
CA GLU A 87 -7.37 -0.65 0.79
C GLU A 87 -6.50 0.29 1.62
N MET A 88 -6.79 0.45 2.91
CA MET A 88 -6.04 1.32 3.80
C MET A 88 -5.55 0.55 5.02
N ASP A 89 -4.29 0.79 5.41
CA ASP A 89 -3.62 0.10 6.51
C ASP A 89 -2.57 1.01 7.16
N CYS A 90 -2.17 0.68 8.40
CA CYS A 90 -1.09 1.37 9.09
C CYS A 90 0.14 0.48 9.23
N VAL A 91 1.29 0.96 8.75
CA VAL A 91 2.59 0.33 8.95
C VAL A 91 3.25 0.92 10.19
N GLU A 92 3.35 0.11 11.25
CA GLU A 92 3.98 0.52 12.51
C GLU A 92 5.51 0.39 12.45
N GLY A 93 6.21 1.26 13.15
CA GLY A 93 7.65 1.26 13.27
C GLY A 93 8.15 0.46 14.49
N ARG A 94 9.08 1.07 15.22
CA ARG A 94 9.66 0.56 16.46
C ARG A 94 8.59 0.46 17.55
N ALA A 95 8.63 -0.62 18.33
CA ALA A 95 7.80 -0.75 19.53
C ALA A 95 8.03 0.46 20.47
N GLY A 96 6.92 1.07 20.92
CA GLY A 96 6.94 2.29 21.75
C GLY A 96 6.98 3.61 20.95
N SER A 97 7.24 3.60 19.64
CA SER A 97 7.04 4.77 18.79
C SER A 97 5.55 4.96 18.49
N LYS A 98 5.07 6.19 18.57
CA LYS A 98 3.67 6.53 18.24
C LYS A 98 3.46 6.68 16.73
N ALA A 99 4.49 7.13 16.01
CA ALA A 99 4.42 7.42 14.58
C ALA A 99 4.22 6.15 13.76
N CYS A 100 3.42 6.25 12.70
CA CYS A 100 3.19 5.18 11.73
C CYS A 100 3.09 5.74 10.30
N LEU A 101 3.12 4.87 9.31
CA LEU A 101 2.77 5.23 7.93
C LEU A 101 1.34 4.74 7.66
N LEU A 102 0.47 5.66 7.27
CA LEU A 102 -0.80 5.32 6.65
C LEU A 102 -0.52 5.01 5.19
N VAL A 103 -0.93 3.84 4.75
CA VAL A 103 -0.72 3.35 3.39
C VAL A 103 -2.08 3.09 2.75
N MET A 104 -2.30 3.68 1.60
CA MET A 104 -3.52 3.48 0.82
C MET A 104 -3.11 2.86 -0.52
N THR A 105 -3.68 1.70 -0.84
CA THR A 105 -3.42 0.94 -2.07
C THR A 105 -4.65 0.92 -2.95
N GLU A 106 -4.59 1.41 -4.17
CA GLU A 106 -5.65 1.24 -5.15
C GLU A 106 -5.65 -0.21 -5.68
N ARG A 107 -6.85 -0.83 -5.76
CA ARG A 107 -6.96 -2.29 -5.97
C ARG A 107 -6.69 -2.74 -7.40
N LYS A 108 -7.00 -1.92 -8.42
CA LYS A 108 -6.81 -2.24 -9.85
C LYS A 108 -5.42 -1.88 -10.34
N GLN A 109 -5.03 -0.63 -10.17
CA GLN A 109 -3.78 -0.06 -10.71
C GLN A 109 -2.59 -0.25 -9.79
N ARG A 110 -2.85 -0.60 -8.50
CA ARG A 110 -1.83 -0.74 -7.46
C ARG A 110 -1.11 0.55 -7.11
N ALA A 111 -1.76 1.70 -7.36
CA ALA A 111 -1.26 2.99 -6.92
C ALA A 111 -1.18 3.04 -5.39
N GLU A 112 -0.12 3.68 -4.90
CA GLU A 112 0.17 3.80 -3.47
C GLU A 112 0.20 5.27 -3.08
N LEU A 113 -0.52 5.60 -2.01
CA LEU A 113 -0.40 6.85 -1.29
C LEU A 113 0.11 6.55 0.11
N ILE A 114 1.13 7.28 0.56
CA ILE A 114 1.78 7.03 1.84
C ILE A 114 1.86 8.34 2.63
N PHE A 115 1.32 8.33 3.84
CA PHE A 115 1.32 9.48 4.74
C PHE A 115 2.01 9.13 6.04
N LYS A 116 2.93 9.98 6.50
CA LYS A 116 3.48 9.88 7.85
C LYS A 116 2.47 10.47 8.83
N LEU A 117 2.04 9.67 9.80
CA LEU A 117 1.17 10.09 10.89
C LEU A 117 1.99 10.22 12.18
N ALA A 118 1.68 11.24 12.98
CA ALA A 118 2.31 11.45 14.28
C ALA A 118 1.92 10.36 15.29
N SER A 119 0.74 9.78 15.14
CA SER A 119 0.29 8.66 15.96
C SER A 119 -0.72 7.78 15.20
N LYS A 120 -0.82 6.51 15.62
CA LYS A 120 -1.82 5.56 15.14
C LYS A 120 -3.16 5.84 15.82
N SER A 121 -3.83 6.92 15.41
CA SER A 121 -5.11 7.36 15.99
C SER A 121 -6.13 7.71 14.92
N GLN A 122 -7.43 7.61 15.30
CA GLN A 122 -8.54 7.96 14.40
C GLN A 122 -8.46 9.40 13.89
N ASP A 123 -8.02 10.33 14.74
CA ASP A 123 -7.94 11.75 14.38
C ASP A 123 -6.81 12.02 13.37
N GLU A 124 -5.66 11.32 13.50
CA GLU A 124 -4.57 11.42 12.52
C GLU A 124 -4.99 10.88 11.15
N VAL A 125 -5.68 9.73 11.13
CA VAL A 125 -6.20 9.16 9.87
C VAL A 125 -7.24 10.09 9.26
N ALA A 126 -8.19 10.61 10.05
CA ALA A 126 -9.19 11.55 9.56
C ALA A 126 -8.55 12.81 8.98
N ARG A 127 -7.53 13.40 9.67
CA ARG A 127 -6.78 14.55 9.16
C ARG A 127 -6.03 14.27 7.85
N ALA A 128 -5.48 13.07 7.71
CA ALA A 128 -4.83 12.67 6.45
C ALA A 128 -5.83 12.62 5.30
N LEU A 129 -7.02 12.04 5.53
CA LEU A 129 -8.10 12.02 4.54
C LEU A 129 -8.67 13.43 4.28
N ASP A 130 -8.76 14.28 5.29
CA ASP A 130 -9.22 15.68 5.13
C ASP A 130 -8.27 16.47 4.22
N ARG A 131 -6.94 16.30 4.41
CA ARG A 131 -5.93 16.92 3.52
C ARG A 131 -6.02 16.39 2.09
N LEU A 132 -6.20 15.08 1.95
CA LEU A 132 -6.34 14.44 0.64
C LEU A 132 -7.61 14.91 -0.07
N GLU A 133 -8.72 15.05 0.67
CA GLU A 133 -9.98 15.61 0.14
C GLU A 133 -9.83 17.06 -0.29
N ALA A 134 -9.10 17.87 0.48
CA ALA A 134 -8.81 19.26 0.12
C ALA A 134 -8.00 19.36 -1.19
N GLN A 135 -7.09 18.40 -1.46
CA GLN A 135 -6.34 18.34 -2.71
C GLN A 135 -7.20 17.93 -3.90
N CYS A 136 -8.07 16.94 -3.72
CA CYS A 136 -8.94 16.40 -4.79
C CYS A 136 -10.18 17.27 -5.03
N GLY A 137 -10.61 18.02 -4.03
CA GLY A 137 -11.85 18.79 -4.10
C GLY A 137 -13.07 17.90 -4.39
N LYS A 138 -13.88 18.33 -5.35
CA LYS A 138 -15.13 17.63 -5.75
C LYS A 138 -14.88 16.26 -6.41
N GLU A 139 -13.67 15.97 -6.84
CA GLU A 139 -13.32 14.71 -7.49
C GLU A 139 -13.04 13.59 -6.48
N PHE A 140 -12.87 13.91 -5.20
CA PHE A 140 -12.55 12.93 -4.16
C PHE A 140 -13.48 11.70 -4.19
N PRO A 141 -14.82 11.81 -4.23
CA PRO A 141 -15.70 10.64 -4.24
C PRO A 141 -15.56 9.77 -5.50
N ALA A 142 -15.10 10.32 -6.61
CA ALA A 142 -14.85 9.57 -7.84
C ALA A 142 -13.53 8.79 -7.74
N ILE A 143 -12.49 9.38 -7.14
CA ILE A 143 -11.18 8.78 -6.95
C ILE A 143 -11.18 7.76 -5.80
N PHE A 144 -11.92 8.05 -4.72
CA PHE A 144 -12.00 7.23 -3.50
C PHE A 144 -13.42 6.74 -3.25
N ARG A 145 -13.96 5.95 -4.19
CA ARG A 145 -15.34 5.41 -4.12
C ARG A 145 -15.57 4.58 -2.87
N THR A 146 -14.66 3.66 -2.62
CA THR A 146 -14.69 2.80 -1.43
C THR A 146 -13.30 2.64 -0.85
N ILE A 147 -13.23 2.52 0.48
CA ILE A 147 -12.00 2.22 1.19
C ILE A 147 -12.26 1.02 2.11
N THR A 148 -11.47 -0.04 1.96
CA THR A 148 -11.53 -1.22 2.82
C THR A 148 -10.44 -1.13 3.88
N VAL A 149 -10.83 -1.30 5.15
CA VAL A 149 -9.94 -1.23 6.32
C VAL A 149 -10.04 -2.50 7.15
N ASP A 150 -9.09 -2.71 8.07
CA ASP A 150 -9.26 -3.70 9.13
C ASP A 150 -10.00 -3.13 10.35
N ASN A 151 -10.05 -3.93 11.41
CA ASN A 151 -10.66 -3.54 12.67
C ASN A 151 -9.65 -2.86 13.62
N GLY A 152 -8.62 -2.22 13.09
CA GLY A 152 -7.64 -1.45 13.86
C GLY A 152 -8.29 -0.31 14.66
N CYS A 153 -7.70 0.05 15.79
CA CYS A 153 -8.24 1.12 16.65
C CYS A 153 -8.28 2.48 15.93
N GLU A 154 -7.41 2.69 14.97
CA GLU A 154 -7.32 3.88 14.12
C GLU A 154 -8.47 4.02 13.12
N PHE A 155 -9.20 2.95 12.84
CA PHE A 155 -10.30 2.93 11.87
C PHE A 155 -11.68 2.74 12.51
N LEU A 156 -11.80 2.81 13.85
CA LEU A 156 -13.04 2.47 14.56
C LEU A 156 -14.27 3.31 14.21
N SER A 157 -14.08 4.56 13.82
CA SER A 157 -15.19 5.46 13.52
C SER A 157 -15.38 5.63 12.01
N SER A 158 -16.24 4.81 11.41
CA SER A 158 -16.63 4.97 10.01
C SER A 158 -17.19 6.38 9.74
N ALA A 159 -17.96 6.93 10.67
CA ALA A 159 -18.51 8.27 10.53
C ALA A 159 -17.45 9.35 10.35
N LYS A 160 -16.33 9.29 11.10
CA LYS A 160 -15.19 10.22 10.94
C LYS A 160 -14.49 10.05 9.60
N LEU A 161 -14.37 8.81 9.12
CA LEU A 161 -13.68 8.50 7.88
C LEU A 161 -14.52 8.86 6.65
N GLU A 162 -15.85 8.69 6.73
CA GLU A 162 -16.78 8.92 5.63
C GLU A 162 -17.23 10.39 5.50
N ARG A 163 -17.14 11.19 6.56
CA ARG A 163 -17.56 12.60 6.51
C ARG A 163 -16.74 13.41 5.53
N SER A 164 -17.35 14.33 4.81
CA SER A 164 -16.62 15.33 4.04
C SER A 164 -16.10 16.45 4.95
N SER A 165 -14.88 16.91 4.72
CA SER A 165 -14.29 18.11 5.34
C SER A 165 -14.64 19.39 4.59
N LEU A 166 -15.13 19.28 3.36
CA LEU A 166 -15.50 20.41 2.50
C LEU A 166 -16.91 20.96 2.82
N GLY A 167 -17.59 20.32 3.77
CA GLY A 167 -18.95 20.70 4.19
C GLY A 167 -20.05 19.92 3.43
N GLY A 168 -21.28 20.07 3.92
CA GLY A 168 -22.45 19.32 3.41
C GLY A 168 -22.68 17.99 4.11
N GLU A 169 -23.82 17.37 3.78
CA GLU A 169 -24.23 16.05 4.35
C GLU A 169 -23.68 14.86 3.54
N ALA A 170 -23.13 15.11 2.36
CA ALA A 170 -22.63 14.06 1.48
C ALA A 170 -21.37 13.41 2.08
N LYS A 171 -21.33 12.08 1.99
CA LYS A 171 -20.15 11.32 2.38
C LYS A 171 -19.08 11.43 1.29
N ARG A 172 -17.81 11.58 1.70
CA ARG A 172 -16.68 11.60 0.76
C ARG A 172 -16.34 10.22 0.19
N THR A 173 -16.63 9.16 0.93
CA THR A 173 -16.32 7.77 0.55
C THR A 173 -17.20 6.80 1.32
N THR A 174 -17.16 5.52 0.96
CA THR A 174 -17.79 4.44 1.73
C THR A 174 -16.71 3.53 2.33
N ILE A 175 -16.78 3.31 3.65
CA ILE A 175 -15.84 2.47 4.38
C ILE A 175 -16.42 1.07 4.56
N TYR A 176 -15.61 0.04 4.25
CA TYR A 176 -15.90 -1.37 4.52
C TYR A 176 -14.85 -1.97 5.44
N TYR A 177 -15.29 -2.80 6.38
CA TYR A 177 -14.42 -3.46 7.34
C TYR A 177 -14.23 -4.93 6.97
N ALA A 178 -12.97 -5.34 6.86
CA ALA A 178 -12.59 -6.73 6.69
C ALA A 178 -12.94 -7.54 7.95
N HIS A 179 -13.15 -8.84 7.79
CA HIS A 179 -13.35 -9.72 8.94
C HIS A 179 -12.08 -9.76 9.82
N PRO A 180 -12.27 -9.85 11.14
CA PRO A 180 -11.15 -10.03 12.05
C PRO A 180 -10.32 -11.25 11.66
N TYR A 181 -8.99 -11.10 11.71
CA TYR A 181 -8.02 -12.16 11.35
C TYR A 181 -8.03 -12.64 9.89
N SER A 182 -8.77 -11.98 9.00
CA SER A 182 -8.92 -12.32 7.59
C SER A 182 -7.99 -11.47 6.70
N ALA A 183 -6.68 -11.53 6.95
CA ALA A 183 -5.69 -10.74 6.21
C ALA A 183 -5.73 -10.99 4.68
N TRP A 184 -6.21 -12.16 4.25
CA TRP A 184 -6.34 -12.50 2.82
C TRP A 184 -7.37 -11.65 2.08
N GLU A 185 -8.37 -11.11 2.78
CA GLU A 185 -9.38 -10.21 2.21
C GLU A 185 -8.79 -8.86 1.76
N ARG A 186 -7.62 -8.50 2.33
CA ARG A 186 -6.82 -7.33 2.00
C ARG A 186 -5.44 -7.74 1.44
N GLY A 187 -5.44 -8.71 0.53
CA GLY A 187 -4.21 -9.27 -0.02
C GLY A 187 -3.32 -8.26 -0.76
N SER A 188 -3.87 -7.12 -1.19
CA SER A 188 -3.08 -6.03 -1.77
C SER A 188 -2.17 -5.42 -0.71
N ASN A 189 -2.71 -5.01 0.43
CA ASN A 189 -1.94 -4.36 1.50
C ASN A 189 -0.81 -5.25 2.06
N GLU A 190 -1.04 -6.54 2.26
CA GLU A 190 0.01 -7.43 2.77
C GLU A 190 1.25 -7.43 1.87
N ASN A 191 1.05 -7.50 0.56
CA ASN A 191 2.15 -7.49 -0.39
C ASN A 191 2.83 -6.12 -0.47
N GLN A 192 2.08 -5.03 -0.44
CA GLN A 192 2.61 -3.68 -0.47
C GLN A 192 3.40 -3.38 0.82
N ASN A 193 2.87 -3.76 1.97
CA ASN A 193 3.58 -3.61 3.24
C ASN A 193 4.92 -4.36 3.26
N LYS A 194 5.03 -5.53 2.60
CA LYS A 194 6.32 -6.23 2.43
C LYS A 194 7.31 -5.40 1.62
N LEU A 195 6.86 -4.68 0.60
CA LEU A 195 7.73 -3.81 -0.20
C LEU A 195 8.15 -2.57 0.59
N ILE A 196 7.24 -1.92 1.30
CA ILE A 196 7.53 -0.79 2.19
C ILE A 196 8.56 -1.19 3.25
N ARG A 197 8.48 -2.42 3.77
CA ARG A 197 9.43 -2.96 4.75
C ARG A 197 10.87 -3.09 4.26
N ARG A 198 11.14 -2.94 2.98
CA ARG A 198 12.50 -2.84 2.43
C ARG A 198 13.14 -1.49 2.76
N PHE A 199 12.33 -0.44 2.89
CA PHE A 199 12.75 0.92 3.22
C PHE A 199 12.64 1.20 4.71
N VAL A 200 11.58 0.66 5.33
CA VAL A 200 11.26 0.84 6.75
C VAL A 200 11.21 -0.53 7.42
N PRO A 201 12.36 -1.15 7.74
CA PRO A 201 12.43 -2.43 8.45
C PRO A 201 11.68 -2.39 9.79
N LYS A 202 11.23 -3.56 10.26
CA LYS A 202 10.64 -3.66 11.60
C LYS A 202 11.65 -3.19 12.64
N GLY A 203 11.19 -2.32 13.55
CA GLY A 203 12.05 -1.75 14.59
C GLY A 203 12.67 -0.39 14.25
N GLN A 204 12.53 0.08 13.01
CA GLN A 204 12.90 1.45 12.67
C GLN A 204 11.90 2.45 13.26
N ASP A 205 12.41 3.58 13.72
CA ASP A 205 11.59 4.67 14.23
C ASP A 205 11.04 5.52 13.06
N ILE A 206 9.75 5.36 12.77
CA ILE A 206 9.05 6.12 11.73
C ILE A 206 9.01 7.62 12.05
N GLY A 207 9.04 7.98 13.34
CA GLY A 207 9.09 9.38 13.76
C GLY A 207 10.28 10.15 13.20
N LYS A 208 11.38 9.45 12.89
CA LYS A 208 12.61 10.04 12.34
C LYS A 208 12.66 10.12 10.81
N LEU A 209 11.67 9.59 10.11
CA LEU A 209 11.60 9.74 8.66
C LEU A 209 11.30 11.20 8.31
N GLU A 210 12.06 11.75 7.40
CA GLU A 210 11.75 13.05 6.83
C GLU A 210 10.64 12.95 5.77
N PRO A 211 9.91 14.02 5.47
CA PRO A 211 8.89 14.02 4.42
C PRO A 211 9.44 13.49 3.08
N THR A 212 10.65 13.88 2.72
CA THR A 212 11.36 13.43 1.51
C THR A 212 11.64 11.93 1.49
N ASP A 213 11.78 11.28 2.65
CA ASP A 213 11.92 9.81 2.72
C ASP A 213 10.60 9.14 2.35
N VAL A 214 9.48 9.67 2.85
CA VAL A 214 8.13 9.14 2.55
C VAL A 214 7.81 9.30 1.06
N GLU A 215 8.10 10.48 0.49
CA GLU A 215 7.93 10.76 -0.94
C GLU A 215 8.75 9.82 -1.80
N ARG A 216 10.02 9.58 -1.42
CA ARG A 216 10.90 8.64 -2.12
C ARG A 216 10.37 7.21 -2.09
N ILE A 217 9.82 6.78 -0.96
CA ILE A 217 9.19 5.46 -0.83
C ILE A 217 7.95 5.39 -1.73
N GLN A 218 7.06 6.37 -1.66
CA GLN A 218 5.86 6.46 -2.48
C GLN A 218 6.20 6.46 -3.98
N HIS A 219 7.17 7.28 -4.39
CA HIS A 219 7.64 7.34 -5.76
C HIS A 219 8.16 5.96 -6.22
N TRP A 220 9.01 5.32 -5.42
CA TRP A 220 9.53 3.99 -5.75
C TRP A 220 8.41 2.97 -5.89
N MET A 221 7.44 2.96 -4.96
CA MET A 221 6.31 2.05 -4.98
C MET A 221 5.47 2.18 -6.27
N ASN A 222 5.28 3.40 -6.74
CA ASN A 222 4.49 3.70 -7.93
C ASN A 222 5.26 3.50 -9.25
N HIS A 223 6.59 3.48 -9.22
CA HIS A 223 7.45 3.23 -10.38
C HIS A 223 8.07 1.82 -10.38
N TYR A 224 7.69 0.96 -9.43
CA TYR A 224 8.15 -0.42 -9.39
C TYR A 224 7.26 -1.31 -10.27
N PRO A 225 7.80 -2.00 -11.31
CA PRO A 225 7.03 -2.86 -12.20
C PRO A 225 6.35 -4.01 -11.45
N ARG A 226 5.09 -4.28 -11.76
CA ARG A 226 4.29 -5.33 -11.11
C ARG A 226 3.98 -6.45 -12.10
N ARG A 227 4.32 -7.70 -11.75
CA ARG A 227 3.99 -8.87 -12.58
C ARG A 227 2.49 -8.93 -12.91
N MET A 228 1.64 -8.65 -11.92
CA MET A 228 0.19 -8.67 -12.09
C MET A 228 -0.36 -7.58 -12.99
N LEU A 229 0.42 -6.54 -13.28
CA LEU A 229 0.12 -5.46 -14.22
C LEU A 229 0.80 -5.67 -15.59
N GLY A 230 1.24 -6.88 -15.88
CA GLY A 230 2.01 -7.18 -17.11
C GLY A 230 3.37 -6.50 -17.11
N TYR A 231 4.01 -6.39 -15.94
CA TYR A 231 5.29 -5.71 -15.69
C TYR A 231 5.27 -4.20 -15.92
N ARG A 232 4.11 -3.61 -16.09
CA ARG A 232 3.95 -2.15 -16.04
C ARG A 232 4.00 -1.65 -14.59
N THR A 233 4.28 -0.36 -14.45
CA THR A 233 4.26 0.32 -13.17
C THR A 233 2.86 0.86 -12.84
N PRO A 234 2.49 1.04 -11.57
CA PRO A 234 1.27 1.74 -11.21
C PRO A 234 1.14 3.11 -11.89
N ALA A 235 2.22 3.91 -11.91
CA ALA A 235 2.23 5.23 -12.52
C ALA A 235 1.89 5.23 -14.02
N GLU A 236 2.28 4.19 -14.77
CA GLU A 236 1.94 4.05 -16.20
C GLU A 236 0.45 3.71 -16.43
N LEU A 237 -0.26 3.29 -15.40
CA LEU A 237 -1.65 2.85 -15.48
C LEU A 237 -2.63 3.82 -14.84
N CYS A 238 -2.15 4.69 -13.96
CA CYS A 238 -3.00 5.64 -13.24
C CYS A 238 -3.62 6.68 -14.16
N THR A 239 -4.84 7.06 -13.85
CA THR A 239 -5.46 8.25 -14.44
C THR A 239 -4.70 9.52 -14.02
N SER A 240 -4.84 10.61 -14.78
CA SER A 240 -4.20 11.90 -14.45
C SER A 240 -4.52 12.35 -13.02
N ALA A 241 -5.78 12.21 -12.60
CA ALA A 241 -6.20 12.58 -11.25
C ALA A 241 -5.46 11.80 -10.15
N VAL A 242 -5.20 10.50 -10.34
CA VAL A 242 -4.42 9.69 -9.40
C VAL A 242 -2.92 9.99 -9.54
N LEU A 243 -2.42 10.26 -10.77
CA LEU A 243 -1.02 10.64 -10.99
C LEU A 243 -0.64 11.92 -10.26
N ASP A 244 -1.54 12.90 -10.21
CA ASP A 244 -1.32 14.16 -9.46
C ASP A 244 -1.17 13.93 -7.95
N LEU A 245 -1.77 12.85 -7.42
CA LEU A 245 -1.64 12.47 -6.01
C LEU A 245 -0.41 11.62 -5.73
N VAL A 246 0.00 10.74 -6.65
CA VAL A 246 1.16 9.85 -6.48
C VAL A 246 2.48 10.50 -6.90
N GLY A 247 2.42 11.62 -7.60
CA GLY A 247 3.56 12.47 -7.93
C GLY A 247 4.19 13.11 -6.69
N PRO A 248 5.32 13.82 -6.83
CA PRO A 248 5.90 14.55 -5.73
C PRO A 248 4.88 15.56 -5.20
N LEU A 249 4.68 15.56 -3.88
CA LEU A 249 3.83 16.56 -3.23
C LEU A 249 4.34 17.95 -3.65
N ARG A 250 3.50 18.70 -4.34
CA ARG A 250 3.81 20.09 -4.66
C ARG A 250 3.82 20.86 -3.35
N HIS A 251 4.99 21.34 -2.96
CA HIS A 251 5.17 22.19 -1.79
C HIS A 251 4.57 23.57 -2.02
#